data_22448f3ced55242dd838a617b2c6d3c6
#
_entry.id   22448f3ced55242dd838a617b2c6d3c6
#
_cell.length_a   1.000
_cell.length_b   1.000
_cell.length_c   1.000
_cell.angle_alpha   90.00
_cell.angle_beta   90.00
_cell.angle_gamma   90.00
#
_symmetry.space_group_name_H-M   'P 1'
#
loop_
_entity.id
_entity.type
_entity.pdbx_description
1 polymer ?
#
loop_
_entity_poly.entity_id
_entity_poly.type
_entity_poly.pdbx_seq_one_letter_code
_entity_poly.pdbx_strand_id
1 'polypeptide(L)'
;MIIIADSGSTKTDWCVVNHGKQVKRITTEGTNPFFQTEEEISQVVKDKLMPHLDGVKIDAVYFYGAGCAFPEKNEIVHNAIYRHIPVTIEVGSDLLAAARSLCGHKAGIACIMGTGSNSCYYDGKEIVNNISPLGYILGDEGSGAVLGKLLVGDCLKNQLTPELKEKFFNRFNLTPKEILDNVYKKPFPNRFLASVSPFLIENIEEPCIHRIVLNGLKNFFTRNVMQYDYKNVKVHFIGSIAYYYKEVLEEAALALQIELGTIIKSPMEGLVEFHSTL
;
A
#
# COMPACT_ATOMS: atom_id res chain seq x y z
N MET A 1 -22.82 -13.48 7.68
CA MET A 1 -21.40 -13.08 7.80
C MET A 1 -21.04 -12.18 6.65
N ILE A 2 -20.04 -11.31 6.80
CA ILE A 2 -19.53 -10.51 5.70
C ILE A 2 -18.13 -10.99 5.30
N ILE A 3 -17.74 -10.69 4.06
CA ILE A 3 -16.36 -10.87 3.59
C ILE A 3 -15.77 -9.49 3.35
N ILE A 4 -14.55 -9.28 3.83
CA ILE A 4 -13.74 -8.09 3.55
C ILE A 4 -12.50 -8.55 2.81
N ALA A 5 -12.17 -7.90 1.69
CA ALA A 5 -10.99 -8.20 0.89
C ALA A 5 -10.09 -6.98 0.76
N ASP A 6 -8.78 -7.18 0.98
CA ASP A 6 -7.72 -6.21 0.70
C ASP A 6 -6.81 -6.79 -0.39
N SER A 7 -6.84 -6.19 -1.58
CA SER A 7 -6.19 -6.71 -2.77
C SER A 7 -5.10 -5.78 -3.29
N GLY A 8 -3.86 -6.24 -3.18
CA GLY A 8 -2.75 -5.69 -3.96
C GLY A 8 -2.56 -6.43 -5.28
N SER A 9 -1.59 -5.97 -6.09
CA SER A 9 -1.28 -6.62 -7.38
C SER A 9 -0.68 -8.03 -7.27
N THR A 10 -0.26 -8.46 -6.08
CA THR A 10 0.43 -9.75 -5.88
C THR A 10 -0.45 -10.75 -5.15
N LYS A 11 -1.21 -10.29 -4.17
CA LYS A 11 -2.08 -11.13 -3.35
C LYS A 11 -3.34 -10.37 -2.95
N THR A 12 -4.41 -11.13 -2.68
CA THR A 12 -5.64 -10.66 -2.04
C THR A 12 -5.79 -11.38 -0.71
N ASP A 13 -5.92 -10.61 0.36
CA ASP A 13 -6.27 -11.10 1.69
C ASP A 13 -7.79 -11.00 1.88
N TRP A 14 -8.46 -12.12 2.06
CA TRP A 14 -9.89 -12.23 2.34
C TRP A 14 -10.11 -12.55 3.81
N CYS A 15 -10.99 -11.81 4.46
CA CYS A 15 -11.36 -11.99 5.85
C CYS A 15 -12.86 -12.24 5.97
N VAL A 16 -13.24 -13.42 6.46
CA VAL A 16 -14.64 -13.72 6.82
C VAL A 16 -14.88 -13.20 8.23
N VAL A 17 -15.90 -12.35 8.38
CA VAL A 17 -16.23 -11.67 9.64
C VAL A 17 -17.65 -12.06 10.08
N ASN A 18 -17.79 -12.40 11.34
CA ASN A 18 -19.06 -12.68 11.98
C ASN A 18 -19.24 -11.82 13.23
N HIS A 19 -20.26 -10.95 13.26
CA HIS A 19 -20.51 -10.04 14.40
C HIS A 19 -19.25 -9.30 14.87
N GLY A 20 -18.53 -8.68 13.95
CA GLY A 20 -17.32 -7.91 14.23
C GLY A 20 -16.07 -8.72 14.58
N LYS A 21 -16.14 -10.05 14.52
CA LYS A 21 -14.99 -10.92 14.81
C LYS A 21 -14.51 -11.63 13.55
N GLN A 22 -13.22 -11.60 13.31
CA GLN A 22 -12.60 -12.40 12.25
C GLN A 22 -12.79 -13.88 12.58
N VAL A 23 -13.39 -14.61 11.63
CA VAL A 23 -13.65 -16.05 11.74
C VAL A 23 -12.65 -16.85 10.91
N LYS A 24 -12.33 -16.35 9.72
CA LYS A 24 -11.44 -17.03 8.78
C LYS A 24 -10.65 -16.03 7.95
N ARG A 25 -9.42 -16.37 7.62
CA ARG A 25 -8.58 -15.63 6.68
C ARG A 25 -8.13 -16.54 5.55
N ILE A 26 -8.22 -16.04 4.32
CA ILE A 26 -7.91 -16.77 3.09
C ILE A 26 -7.03 -15.84 2.26
N THR A 27 -6.01 -16.37 1.61
CA THR A 27 -5.16 -15.61 0.70
C THR A 27 -5.24 -16.22 -0.69
N THR A 28 -5.44 -15.36 -1.69
CA THR A 28 -5.43 -15.73 -3.11
C THR A 28 -4.42 -14.88 -3.86
N GLU A 29 -4.27 -15.12 -5.15
CA GLU A 29 -3.56 -14.24 -6.07
C GLU A 29 -4.18 -12.85 -6.05
N GLY A 30 -3.36 -11.82 -6.32
CA GLY A 30 -3.82 -10.43 -6.36
C GLY A 30 -4.77 -10.16 -7.52
N THR A 31 -5.68 -9.24 -7.28
CA THR A 31 -6.67 -8.80 -8.27
C THR A 31 -6.40 -7.36 -8.67
N ASN A 32 -6.21 -7.13 -9.97
CA ASN A 32 -6.09 -5.78 -10.51
C ASN A 32 -6.80 -5.71 -11.89
N PRO A 33 -7.95 -5.03 -11.97
CA PRO A 33 -8.79 -4.99 -13.18
C PRO A 33 -8.19 -4.16 -14.33
N PHE A 34 -7.00 -3.58 -14.16
CA PHE A 34 -6.22 -3.00 -15.28
C PHE A 34 -5.47 -4.06 -16.08
N PHE A 35 -5.18 -5.21 -15.48
CA PHE A 35 -4.33 -6.25 -16.06
C PHE A 35 -5.04 -7.60 -16.19
N GLN A 36 -6.25 -7.74 -15.61
CA GLN A 36 -7.02 -8.97 -15.60
C GLN A 36 -8.44 -8.72 -16.14
N THR A 37 -8.96 -9.71 -16.84
CA THR A 37 -10.35 -9.74 -17.31
C THR A 37 -11.29 -10.18 -16.17
N GLU A 38 -12.60 -9.98 -16.38
CA GLU A 38 -13.65 -10.48 -15.48
C GLU A 38 -13.55 -12.01 -15.30
N GLU A 39 -13.32 -12.74 -16.41
CA GLU A 39 -13.20 -14.20 -16.43
C GLU A 39 -12.02 -14.68 -15.61
N GLU A 40 -10.86 -14.04 -15.75
CA GLU A 40 -9.65 -14.40 -14.97
C GLU A 40 -9.86 -14.19 -13.47
N ILE A 41 -10.46 -13.06 -13.08
CA ILE A 41 -10.78 -12.77 -11.68
C ILE A 41 -11.84 -13.78 -11.16
N SER A 42 -12.88 -14.03 -11.94
CA SER A 42 -13.93 -15.00 -11.62
C SER A 42 -13.37 -16.41 -11.40
N GLN A 43 -12.39 -16.83 -12.22
CA GLN A 43 -11.75 -18.13 -12.06
C GLN A 43 -10.97 -18.24 -10.75
N VAL A 44 -10.25 -17.17 -10.35
CA VAL A 44 -9.56 -17.12 -9.04
C VAL A 44 -10.57 -17.23 -7.89
N VAL A 45 -11.67 -16.49 -7.95
CA VAL A 45 -12.75 -16.58 -6.94
C VAL A 45 -13.28 -18.01 -6.85
N LYS A 46 -13.61 -18.62 -7.98
CA LYS A 46 -14.14 -19.99 -8.05
C LYS A 46 -13.18 -21.02 -7.45
N ASP A 47 -11.92 -21.00 -7.89
CA ASP A 47 -10.97 -22.09 -7.59
C ASP A 47 -10.25 -21.90 -6.25
N LYS A 48 -10.08 -20.65 -5.81
CA LYS A 48 -9.25 -20.34 -4.63
C LYS A 48 -10.02 -19.80 -3.44
N LEU A 49 -11.16 -19.12 -3.65
CA LEU A 49 -11.95 -18.57 -2.56
C LEU A 49 -13.12 -19.50 -2.19
N MET A 50 -13.92 -19.91 -3.17
CA MET A 50 -15.15 -20.67 -2.94
C MET A 50 -14.95 -21.98 -2.15
N PRO A 51 -13.89 -22.79 -2.37
CA PRO A 51 -13.68 -24.01 -1.58
C PRO A 51 -13.51 -23.75 -0.07
N HIS A 52 -13.15 -22.54 0.30
CA HIS A 52 -13.00 -22.14 1.69
C HIS A 52 -14.29 -21.58 2.32
N LEU A 53 -15.32 -21.35 1.52
CA LEU A 53 -16.62 -20.76 1.94
C LEU A 53 -17.75 -21.79 2.01
N ASP A 54 -17.44 -23.07 1.80
CA ASP A 54 -18.46 -24.13 1.86
C ASP A 54 -19.19 -24.13 3.20
N GLY A 55 -20.54 -24.14 3.15
CA GLY A 55 -21.41 -24.06 4.31
C GLY A 55 -21.48 -22.68 5.00
N VAL A 56 -20.78 -21.66 4.49
CA VAL A 56 -20.78 -20.30 5.06
C VAL A 56 -21.84 -19.43 4.38
N LYS A 57 -22.82 -18.93 5.14
CA LYS A 57 -23.79 -17.97 4.64
C LYS A 57 -23.17 -16.57 4.63
N ILE A 58 -22.95 -16.03 3.44
CA ILE A 58 -22.44 -14.66 3.23
C ILE A 58 -23.62 -13.73 2.96
N ASP A 59 -23.63 -12.57 3.61
CA ASP A 59 -24.66 -11.55 3.49
C ASP A 59 -24.17 -10.35 2.65
N ALA A 60 -22.85 -10.03 2.67
CA ALA A 60 -22.24 -8.99 1.87
C ALA A 60 -20.73 -9.21 1.66
N VAL A 61 -20.19 -8.61 0.59
CA VAL A 61 -18.75 -8.59 0.29
C VAL A 61 -18.30 -7.13 0.13
N TYR A 62 -17.23 -6.76 0.83
CA TYR A 62 -16.54 -5.47 0.71
C TYR A 62 -15.14 -5.71 0.16
N PHE A 63 -14.96 -5.40 -1.11
CA PHE A 63 -13.70 -5.60 -1.82
C PHE A 63 -12.97 -4.27 -2.00
N TYR A 64 -11.71 -4.20 -1.59
CA TYR A 64 -10.83 -3.06 -1.79
C TYR A 64 -9.60 -3.50 -2.57
N GLY A 65 -9.31 -2.79 -3.67
CA GLY A 65 -8.20 -3.23 -4.50
C GLY A 65 -7.46 -2.13 -5.24
N ALA A 66 -6.19 -2.40 -5.49
CA ALA A 66 -5.41 -1.61 -6.42
C ALA A 66 -6.07 -1.64 -7.80
N GLY A 67 -6.21 -0.46 -8.43
CA GLY A 67 -6.89 -0.35 -9.73
C GLY A 67 -8.42 -0.21 -9.65
N CYS A 68 -9.03 -0.29 -8.46
CA CYS A 68 -10.48 -0.14 -8.25
C CYS A 68 -10.85 1.33 -7.91
N ALA A 69 -10.36 2.27 -8.70
CA ALA A 69 -10.64 3.70 -8.52
C ALA A 69 -11.67 4.26 -9.52
N PHE A 70 -12.07 3.47 -10.51
CA PHE A 70 -12.98 3.89 -11.58
C PHE A 70 -14.18 2.95 -11.66
N PRO A 71 -15.41 3.47 -11.89
CA PRO A 71 -16.64 2.67 -11.94
C PRO A 71 -16.54 1.45 -12.88
N GLU A 72 -15.98 1.62 -14.07
CA GLU A 72 -15.85 0.56 -15.06
C GLU A 72 -14.92 -0.57 -14.58
N LYS A 73 -13.91 -0.23 -13.80
CA LYS A 73 -12.99 -1.22 -13.21
C LYS A 73 -13.60 -1.92 -12.01
N ASN A 74 -14.40 -1.19 -11.23
CA ASN A 74 -15.13 -1.75 -10.11
C ASN A 74 -16.18 -2.76 -10.58
N GLU A 75 -16.85 -2.49 -11.69
CA GLU A 75 -17.85 -3.38 -12.30
C GLU A 75 -17.24 -4.74 -12.69
N ILE A 76 -16.05 -4.76 -13.27
CA ILE A 76 -15.32 -5.99 -13.60
C ILE A 76 -15.15 -6.88 -12.35
N VAL A 77 -14.68 -6.30 -11.26
CA VAL A 77 -14.46 -7.04 -9.99
C VAL A 77 -15.79 -7.44 -9.37
N HIS A 78 -16.76 -6.53 -9.35
CA HIS A 78 -18.11 -6.81 -8.86
C HIS A 78 -18.72 -8.03 -9.55
N ASN A 79 -18.76 -8.03 -10.88
CA ASN A 79 -19.38 -9.11 -11.68
C ASN A 79 -18.62 -10.43 -11.48
N ALA A 80 -17.30 -10.41 -11.44
CA ALA A 80 -16.49 -11.58 -11.21
C ALA A 80 -16.79 -12.26 -9.87
N ILE A 81 -17.01 -11.47 -8.81
CA ILE A 81 -17.38 -11.99 -7.49
C ILE A 81 -18.85 -12.39 -7.44
N TYR A 82 -19.76 -11.56 -7.97
CA TYR A 82 -21.21 -11.77 -7.93
C TYR A 82 -21.62 -13.08 -8.61
N ARG A 83 -20.91 -13.48 -9.65
CA ARG A 83 -21.13 -14.77 -10.35
C ARG A 83 -21.08 -15.99 -9.44
N HIS A 84 -20.34 -15.92 -8.32
CA HIS A 84 -20.17 -17.02 -7.37
C HIS A 84 -20.79 -16.73 -6.00
N ILE A 85 -20.88 -15.46 -5.63
CA ILE A 85 -21.42 -14.98 -4.35
C ILE A 85 -22.47 -13.90 -4.66
N PRO A 86 -23.75 -14.30 -4.98
CA PRO A 86 -24.79 -13.37 -5.41
C PRO A 86 -25.43 -12.63 -4.23
N VAL A 87 -24.66 -11.71 -3.63
CA VAL A 87 -25.05 -10.86 -2.50
C VAL A 87 -24.72 -9.41 -2.79
N THR A 88 -24.96 -8.50 -1.84
CA THR A 88 -24.49 -7.12 -1.96
C THR A 88 -22.97 -7.09 -1.99
N ILE A 89 -22.40 -6.46 -3.03
CA ILE A 89 -20.95 -6.31 -3.20
C ILE A 89 -20.62 -4.83 -3.34
N GLU A 90 -19.76 -4.32 -2.49
CA GLU A 90 -19.13 -2.99 -2.61
C GLU A 90 -17.69 -3.17 -3.05
N VAL A 91 -17.28 -2.47 -4.12
CA VAL A 91 -15.89 -2.44 -4.62
C VAL A 91 -15.36 -1.03 -4.48
N GLY A 92 -14.22 -0.90 -3.79
CA GLY A 92 -13.53 0.36 -3.59
C GLY A 92 -12.02 0.26 -3.86
N SER A 93 -11.35 1.41 -3.88
CA SER A 93 -9.91 1.47 -4.05
C SER A 93 -9.16 1.06 -2.77
N ASP A 94 -7.89 0.67 -2.92
CA ASP A 94 -6.96 0.48 -1.82
C ASP A 94 -6.78 1.75 -0.96
N LEU A 95 -6.88 2.93 -1.59
CA LEU A 95 -6.84 4.21 -0.88
C LEU A 95 -8.08 4.42 0.00
N LEU A 96 -9.26 3.99 -0.45
CA LEU A 96 -10.48 4.01 0.37
C LEU A 96 -10.37 3.02 1.54
N ALA A 97 -9.78 1.84 1.30
CA ALA A 97 -9.48 0.90 2.37
C ALA A 97 -8.58 1.52 3.44
N ALA A 98 -7.51 2.20 3.01
CA ALA A 98 -6.60 2.90 3.91
C ALA A 98 -7.34 3.97 4.73
N ALA A 99 -8.16 4.80 4.08
CA ALA A 99 -8.92 5.84 4.74
C ALA A 99 -9.91 5.29 5.78
N ARG A 100 -10.73 4.30 5.41
CA ARG A 100 -11.69 3.64 6.32
C ARG A 100 -11.01 2.95 7.49
N SER A 101 -9.92 2.24 7.21
CA SER A 101 -9.13 1.53 8.24
C SER A 101 -8.45 2.46 9.24
N LEU A 102 -7.94 3.59 8.78
CA LEU A 102 -7.15 4.52 9.59
C LEU A 102 -8.00 5.57 10.32
N CYS A 103 -9.02 6.06 9.65
CA CYS A 103 -9.83 7.19 10.14
C CYS A 103 -11.21 6.75 10.67
N GLY A 104 -11.67 5.53 10.34
CA GLY A 104 -13.02 5.08 10.68
C GLY A 104 -14.07 6.00 10.05
N HIS A 105 -14.91 6.60 10.89
CA HIS A 105 -15.95 7.55 10.48
C HIS A 105 -15.58 9.02 10.79
N LYS A 106 -14.29 9.32 10.97
CA LYS A 106 -13.80 10.68 11.25
C LYS A 106 -13.02 11.22 10.06
N ALA A 107 -13.00 12.54 9.92
CA ALA A 107 -12.13 13.19 8.94
C ALA A 107 -10.66 13.00 9.29
N GLY A 108 -9.82 12.84 8.26
CA GLY A 108 -8.38 12.68 8.40
C GLY A 108 -7.66 12.60 7.06
N ILE A 109 -6.34 12.66 7.11
CA ILE A 109 -5.50 12.40 5.94
C ILE A 109 -4.99 10.96 6.06
N ALA A 110 -5.31 10.14 5.06
CA ALA A 110 -4.85 8.75 4.98
C ALA A 110 -3.78 8.61 3.91
N CYS A 111 -2.66 8.00 4.28
CA CYS A 111 -1.50 7.82 3.42
C CYS A 111 -1.12 6.34 3.31
N ILE A 112 -0.96 5.85 2.09
CA ILE A 112 -0.35 4.55 1.79
C ILE A 112 1.14 4.77 1.54
N MET A 113 1.99 3.93 2.14
CA MET A 113 3.43 3.97 1.91
C MET A 113 4.00 2.54 1.90
N GLY A 114 4.07 1.99 0.70
CA GLY A 114 4.52 0.62 0.39
C GLY A 114 5.49 0.62 -0.79
N THR A 115 5.28 -0.23 -1.81
CA THR A 115 6.04 -0.21 -3.07
C THR A 115 5.93 1.14 -3.76
N GLY A 116 4.71 1.69 -3.89
CA GLY A 116 4.42 3.08 -4.22
C GLY A 116 3.95 3.86 -3.00
N SER A 117 3.54 5.12 -3.19
CA SER A 117 2.89 5.92 -2.16
C SER A 117 1.65 6.62 -2.71
N ASN A 118 0.68 6.89 -1.85
CA ASN A 118 -0.52 7.63 -2.20
C ASN A 118 -1.08 8.34 -0.95
N SER A 119 -1.94 9.32 -1.12
CA SER A 119 -2.56 10.03 0.00
C SER A 119 -3.93 10.57 -0.38
N CYS A 120 -4.81 10.76 0.61
CA CYS A 120 -6.08 11.44 0.40
C CYS A 120 -6.51 12.21 1.65
N TYR A 121 -7.36 13.21 1.42
CA TYR A 121 -8.21 13.77 2.47
C TYR A 121 -9.55 13.03 2.44
N TYR A 122 -9.90 12.48 3.59
CA TYR A 122 -11.12 11.71 3.83
C TYR A 122 -12.00 12.47 4.81
N ASP A 123 -13.29 12.63 4.54
CA ASP A 123 -14.22 13.40 5.35
C ASP A 123 -14.95 12.60 6.44
N GLY A 124 -14.66 11.30 6.53
CA GLY A 124 -15.34 10.34 7.39
C GLY A 124 -16.34 9.45 6.65
N LYS A 125 -16.58 9.70 5.35
CA LYS A 125 -17.48 8.91 4.48
C LYS A 125 -16.82 8.56 3.16
N GLU A 126 -16.22 9.56 2.49
CA GLU A 126 -15.63 9.42 1.16
C GLU A 126 -14.30 10.19 1.02
N ILE A 127 -13.55 9.85 0.01
CA ILE A 127 -12.35 10.59 -0.38
C ILE A 127 -12.79 11.86 -1.11
N VAL A 128 -12.55 13.02 -0.51
CA VAL A 128 -12.92 14.32 -1.09
C VAL A 128 -11.78 15.03 -1.81
N ASN A 129 -10.53 14.62 -1.55
CA ASN A 129 -9.36 15.13 -2.27
C ASN A 129 -8.26 14.07 -2.32
N ASN A 130 -7.59 13.95 -3.47
CA ASN A 130 -6.45 13.05 -3.68
C ASN A 130 -5.39 13.77 -4.54
N ILE A 131 -4.19 13.88 -3.99
CA ILE A 131 -3.03 14.34 -4.77
C ILE A 131 -2.48 13.15 -5.53
N SER A 132 -2.44 13.26 -6.86
CA SER A 132 -2.01 12.15 -7.72
C SER A 132 -0.60 11.67 -7.38
N PRO A 133 -0.39 10.37 -7.16
CA PRO A 133 0.90 9.81 -6.79
C PRO A 133 1.93 9.83 -7.93
N LEU A 134 1.50 9.89 -9.19
CA LEU A 134 2.29 10.00 -10.42
C LEU A 134 3.28 8.85 -10.70
N GLY A 135 3.37 7.86 -9.83
CA GLY A 135 4.29 6.73 -9.95
C GLY A 135 5.76 7.07 -9.63
N TYR A 136 6.61 6.07 -9.54
CA TYR A 136 7.98 6.17 -9.02
C TYR A 136 8.96 7.02 -9.87
N ILE A 137 8.59 7.37 -11.10
CA ILE A 137 9.41 8.26 -11.96
C ILE A 137 9.15 9.71 -11.63
N LEU A 138 7.88 10.13 -11.54
CA LEU A 138 7.47 11.54 -11.38
C LEU A 138 7.02 11.86 -9.95
N GLY A 139 6.73 10.88 -9.12
CA GLY A 139 6.18 11.01 -7.78
C GLY A 139 6.55 9.83 -6.90
N ASP A 140 5.54 9.26 -6.20
CA ASP A 140 5.67 8.17 -5.21
C ASP A 140 6.72 8.49 -4.13
N GLU A 141 6.88 9.74 -3.74
CA GLU A 141 7.86 10.17 -2.73
C GLU A 141 7.73 9.32 -1.46
N GLY A 142 8.84 8.99 -0.84
CA GLY A 142 8.90 8.19 0.39
C GLY A 142 8.55 6.71 0.22
N SER A 143 8.12 6.28 -0.97
CA SER A 143 7.83 4.87 -1.25
C SER A 143 9.09 4.00 -1.31
N GLY A 144 8.90 2.68 -1.18
CA GLY A 144 9.99 1.72 -1.31
C GLY A 144 10.69 1.80 -2.67
N ALA A 145 9.94 2.04 -3.76
CA ALA A 145 10.52 2.18 -5.09
C ALA A 145 11.40 3.45 -5.21
N VAL A 146 10.94 4.57 -4.67
CA VAL A 146 11.71 5.83 -4.72
C VAL A 146 12.90 5.77 -3.77
N LEU A 147 12.73 5.26 -2.55
CA LEU A 147 13.84 5.07 -1.62
C LEU A 147 14.89 4.11 -2.18
N GLY A 148 14.46 2.99 -2.78
CA GLY A 148 15.36 2.06 -3.46
C GLY A 148 16.06 2.66 -4.67
N LYS A 149 15.37 3.52 -5.44
CA LYS A 149 15.97 4.27 -6.56
C LYS A 149 17.10 5.18 -6.06
N LEU A 150 16.88 5.91 -4.98
CA LEU A 150 17.89 6.78 -4.37
C LEU A 150 19.07 5.97 -3.85
N LEU A 151 18.82 4.89 -3.10
CA LEU A 151 19.85 3.97 -2.61
C LEU A 151 20.72 3.42 -3.75
N VAL A 152 20.11 2.90 -4.79
CA VAL A 152 20.82 2.35 -5.96
C VAL A 152 21.65 3.41 -6.66
N GLY A 153 21.09 4.62 -6.84
CA GLY A 153 21.79 5.75 -7.42
C GLY A 153 23.04 6.12 -6.62
N ASP A 154 22.89 6.26 -5.31
CA ASP A 154 24.01 6.61 -4.41
C ASP A 154 25.06 5.49 -4.35
N CYS A 155 24.64 4.22 -4.33
CA CYS A 155 25.52 3.06 -4.37
C CYS A 155 26.38 3.06 -5.64
N LEU A 156 25.75 3.21 -6.82
CA LEU A 156 26.45 3.16 -8.11
C LEU A 156 27.31 4.40 -8.38
N LYS A 157 26.98 5.54 -7.76
CA LYS A 157 27.73 6.80 -7.87
C LYS A 157 28.76 7.02 -6.74
N ASN A 158 29.05 5.97 -5.95
CA ASN A 158 30.02 6.02 -4.86
C ASN A 158 29.71 7.11 -3.79
N GLN A 159 28.43 7.33 -3.49
CA GLN A 159 27.97 8.24 -2.45
C GLN A 159 27.81 7.54 -1.10
N LEU A 160 27.79 6.20 -1.09
CA LEU A 160 27.88 5.37 0.13
C LEU A 160 29.34 5.15 0.51
N THR A 161 29.59 4.82 1.79
CA THR A 161 30.93 4.37 2.20
C THR A 161 31.33 3.09 1.44
N PRO A 162 32.63 2.80 1.27
CA PRO A 162 33.07 1.57 0.63
C PRO A 162 32.50 0.31 1.28
N GLU A 163 32.43 0.30 2.60
CA GLU A 163 31.91 -0.81 3.41
C GLU A 163 30.41 -1.03 3.17
N LEU A 164 29.61 0.04 3.15
CA LEU A 164 28.17 -0.04 2.85
C LEU A 164 27.91 -0.48 1.42
N LYS A 165 28.73 0.00 0.48
CA LYS A 165 28.63 -0.40 -0.93
C LYS A 165 28.93 -1.89 -1.09
N GLU A 166 29.98 -2.40 -0.48
CA GLU A 166 30.31 -3.83 -0.47
C GLU A 166 29.19 -4.65 0.19
N LYS A 167 28.69 -4.20 1.35
CA LYS A 167 27.56 -4.83 2.06
C LYS A 167 26.31 -4.90 1.18
N PHE A 168 26.01 -3.86 0.41
CA PHE A 168 24.86 -3.83 -0.52
C PHE A 168 24.99 -4.90 -1.60
N PHE A 169 26.14 -4.97 -2.28
CA PHE A 169 26.35 -5.97 -3.34
C PHE A 169 26.33 -7.39 -2.79
N ASN A 170 26.93 -7.63 -1.65
CA ASN A 170 26.91 -8.95 -0.99
C ASN A 170 25.51 -9.35 -0.54
N ARG A 171 24.71 -8.38 0.00
CA ARG A 171 23.34 -8.62 0.50
C ARG A 171 22.39 -9.10 -0.61
N PHE A 172 22.52 -8.55 -1.81
CA PHE A 172 21.63 -8.84 -2.94
C PHE A 172 22.24 -9.74 -4.01
N ASN A 173 23.53 -10.03 -3.90
CA ASN A 173 24.29 -10.78 -4.91
C ASN A 173 24.06 -10.24 -6.34
N LEU A 174 24.17 -8.93 -6.49
CA LEU A 174 23.95 -8.21 -7.74
C LEU A 174 25.23 -7.53 -8.20
N THR A 175 25.39 -7.43 -9.51
CA THR A 175 26.39 -6.59 -10.16
C THR A 175 25.78 -5.27 -10.63
N PRO A 176 26.57 -4.22 -10.87
CA PRO A 176 26.09 -2.96 -11.45
C PRO A 176 25.32 -3.17 -12.77
N LYS A 177 25.77 -4.11 -13.60
CA LYS A 177 25.11 -4.44 -14.87
C LYS A 177 23.72 -5.03 -14.64
N GLU A 178 23.58 -5.99 -13.72
CA GLU A 178 22.28 -6.60 -13.40
C GLU A 178 21.30 -5.60 -12.81
N ILE A 179 21.78 -4.66 -12.00
CA ILE A 179 20.95 -3.57 -11.50
C ILE A 179 20.40 -2.73 -12.66
N LEU A 180 21.25 -2.30 -13.59
CA LEU A 180 20.83 -1.53 -14.76
C LEU A 180 19.87 -2.34 -15.65
N ASP A 181 20.11 -3.63 -15.83
CA ASP A 181 19.22 -4.52 -16.60
C ASP A 181 17.84 -4.65 -15.91
N ASN A 182 17.79 -4.76 -14.58
CA ASN A 182 16.53 -4.79 -13.82
C ASN A 182 15.74 -3.47 -13.91
N VAL A 183 16.45 -2.32 -13.94
CA VAL A 183 15.80 -1.00 -13.96
C VAL A 183 15.35 -0.61 -15.37
N TYR A 184 16.13 -0.93 -16.42
CA TYR A 184 15.90 -0.38 -17.76
C TYR A 184 15.42 -1.38 -18.80
N LYS A 185 15.56 -2.70 -18.56
CA LYS A 185 15.23 -3.72 -19.57
C LYS A 185 14.17 -4.73 -19.10
N LYS A 186 14.07 -4.99 -17.79
CA LYS A 186 13.13 -5.99 -17.28
C LYS A 186 11.78 -5.33 -16.91
N PRO A 187 10.68 -6.12 -16.87
CA PRO A 187 9.39 -5.62 -16.42
C PRO A 187 9.40 -5.29 -14.92
N PHE A 188 8.50 -4.39 -14.52
CA PHE A 188 8.26 -4.00 -13.12
C PHE A 188 9.49 -3.46 -12.36
N PRO A 189 10.24 -2.48 -12.91
CA PRO A 189 11.42 -1.92 -12.27
C PRO A 189 11.11 -1.29 -10.90
N ASN A 190 9.89 -0.76 -10.68
CA ASN A 190 9.44 -0.28 -9.39
C ASN A 190 9.44 -1.37 -8.30
N ARG A 191 9.05 -2.61 -8.64
CA ARG A 191 9.10 -3.73 -7.69
C ARG A 191 10.55 -4.11 -7.36
N PHE A 192 11.42 -4.15 -8.37
CA PHE A 192 12.84 -4.37 -8.14
C PHE A 192 13.43 -3.30 -7.22
N LEU A 193 13.19 -2.02 -7.49
CA LEU A 193 13.68 -0.92 -6.65
C LEU A 193 13.13 -1.03 -5.22
N ALA A 194 11.84 -1.32 -5.06
CA ALA A 194 11.27 -1.53 -3.74
C ALA A 194 11.87 -2.74 -3.01
N SER A 195 12.28 -3.80 -3.74
CA SER A 195 12.86 -5.00 -3.13
C SER A 195 14.23 -4.77 -2.50
N VAL A 196 14.96 -3.74 -2.90
CA VAL A 196 16.25 -3.38 -2.29
C VAL A 196 16.11 -2.37 -1.15
N SER A 197 14.94 -1.76 -0.97
CA SER A 197 14.71 -0.80 0.13
C SER A 197 14.90 -1.35 1.55
N PRO A 198 14.69 -2.66 1.85
CA PRO A 198 14.99 -3.20 3.17
C PRO A 198 16.44 -2.98 3.64
N PHE A 199 17.40 -2.83 2.73
CA PHE A 199 18.77 -2.48 3.07
C PHE A 199 18.87 -1.16 3.83
N LEU A 200 17.99 -0.21 3.55
CA LEU A 200 17.98 1.09 4.24
C LEU A 200 17.63 0.93 5.71
N ILE A 201 16.60 0.15 6.07
CA ILE A 201 16.24 -0.06 7.48
C ILE A 201 17.28 -0.92 8.20
N GLU A 202 17.89 -1.89 7.52
CA GLU A 202 18.97 -2.73 8.07
C GLU A 202 20.24 -1.93 8.42
N ASN A 203 20.37 -0.69 7.85
CA ASN A 203 21.53 0.18 8.05
C ASN A 203 21.12 1.62 8.40
N ILE A 204 19.99 1.80 9.06
CA ILE A 204 19.40 3.12 9.31
C ILE A 204 20.26 4.03 10.19
N GLU A 205 21.14 3.45 11.03
CA GLU A 205 22.08 4.18 11.87
C GLU A 205 23.20 4.87 11.08
N GLU A 206 23.40 4.50 9.83
CA GLU A 206 24.40 5.14 8.98
C GLU A 206 23.91 6.50 8.49
N PRO A 207 24.65 7.60 8.73
CA PRO A 207 24.18 8.96 8.45
C PRO A 207 23.76 9.20 6.99
N CYS A 208 24.43 8.56 6.02
CA CYS A 208 24.08 8.67 4.60
C CYS A 208 22.77 7.94 4.30
N ILE A 209 22.50 6.81 4.92
CA ILE A 209 21.27 6.03 4.78
C ILE A 209 20.11 6.76 5.45
N HIS A 210 20.26 7.18 6.70
CA HIS A 210 19.27 7.95 7.45
C HIS A 210 18.82 9.19 6.64
N ARG A 211 19.78 9.94 6.07
CA ARG A 211 19.50 11.12 5.24
C ARG A 211 18.67 10.79 3.99
N ILE A 212 18.93 9.66 3.31
CA ILE A 212 18.12 9.22 2.16
C ILE A 212 16.67 9.02 2.58
N VAL A 213 16.44 8.29 3.68
CA VAL A 213 15.10 7.98 4.19
C VAL A 213 14.40 9.24 4.66
N LEU A 214 15.05 10.03 5.53
CA LEU A 214 14.47 11.24 6.10
C LEU A 214 14.07 12.25 5.02
N ASN A 215 14.92 12.48 4.01
CA ASN A 215 14.59 13.38 2.91
C ASN A 215 13.48 12.83 2.04
N GLY A 216 13.45 11.53 1.78
CA GLY A 216 12.36 10.88 1.04
C GLY A 216 11.02 11.07 1.73
N LEU A 217 10.96 10.89 3.05
CA LEU A 217 9.75 11.07 3.86
C LEU A 217 9.35 12.55 3.96
N LYS A 218 10.29 13.46 4.16
CA LYS A 218 10.02 14.91 4.11
C LYS A 218 9.44 15.33 2.74
N ASN A 219 9.97 14.81 1.66
CA ASN A 219 9.44 15.09 0.32
C ASN A 219 8.00 14.59 0.16
N PHE A 220 7.64 13.44 0.73
CA PHE A 220 6.26 12.98 0.73
C PHE A 220 5.34 13.97 1.46
N PHE A 221 5.72 14.41 2.65
CA PHE A 221 4.94 15.41 3.39
C PHE A 221 4.76 16.70 2.60
N THR A 222 5.85 17.26 2.09
CA THR A 222 5.82 18.58 1.42
C THR A 222 5.08 18.56 0.08
N ARG A 223 5.20 17.47 -0.67
CA ARG A 223 4.62 17.38 -2.02
C ARG A 223 3.21 16.83 -2.05
N ASN A 224 2.79 16.10 -1.01
CA ASN A 224 1.46 15.48 -0.94
C ASN A 224 0.67 16.02 0.26
N VAL A 225 1.08 15.69 1.48
CA VAL A 225 0.31 15.95 2.71
C VAL A 225 0.03 17.42 2.94
N MET A 226 1.03 18.30 2.73
CA MET A 226 0.89 19.74 2.98
C MET A 226 -0.01 20.47 1.97
N GLN A 227 -0.52 19.76 0.96
CA GLN A 227 -1.54 20.28 0.04
C GLN A 227 -2.97 20.07 0.56
N TYR A 228 -3.16 19.31 1.64
CA TYR A 228 -4.44 19.15 2.35
C TYR A 228 -4.52 20.07 3.56
N ASP A 229 -5.64 20.04 4.25
CA ASP A 229 -5.85 20.76 5.53
C ASP A 229 -5.17 20.02 6.71
N TYR A 230 -3.87 19.75 6.56
CA TYR A 230 -3.06 18.95 7.49
C TYR A 230 -2.91 19.58 8.90
N LYS A 231 -3.24 20.86 9.05
CA LYS A 231 -3.16 21.56 10.35
C LYS A 231 -4.34 21.30 11.27
N ASN A 232 -5.47 20.86 10.69
CA ASN A 232 -6.73 20.70 11.42
C ASN A 232 -7.13 19.22 11.58
N VAL A 233 -6.41 18.29 10.92
CA VAL A 233 -6.66 16.85 11.01
C VAL A 233 -5.36 16.08 11.17
N LYS A 234 -5.47 14.88 11.76
CA LYS A 234 -4.30 13.98 11.88
C LYS A 234 -3.94 13.32 10.55
N VAL A 235 -2.65 13.06 10.39
CA VAL A 235 -2.10 12.35 9.24
C VAL A 235 -1.79 10.91 9.64
N HIS A 236 -2.47 9.97 9.01
CA HIS A 236 -2.38 8.56 9.30
C HIS A 236 -1.66 7.81 8.19
N PHE A 237 -0.97 6.74 8.52
CA PHE A 237 -0.17 5.98 7.57
C PHE A 237 -0.45 4.49 7.61
N ILE A 238 -0.41 3.86 6.43
CA ILE A 238 -0.49 2.42 6.27
C ILE A 238 0.56 1.95 5.25
N GLY A 239 1.08 0.76 5.47
CA GLY A 239 2.01 0.09 4.57
C GLY A 239 3.35 -0.24 5.21
N SER A 240 4.13 -1.08 4.51
CA SER A 240 5.38 -1.61 5.05
C SER A 240 6.42 -0.53 5.30
N ILE A 241 6.55 0.45 4.40
CA ILE A 241 7.52 1.54 4.56
C ILE A 241 7.14 2.39 5.78
N ALA A 242 5.90 2.88 5.88
CA ALA A 242 5.48 3.66 7.03
C ALA A 242 5.70 2.91 8.36
N TYR A 243 5.38 1.61 8.37
CA TYR A 243 5.48 0.80 9.57
C TYR A 243 6.93 0.54 10.01
N TYR A 244 7.81 0.15 9.09
CA TYR A 244 9.19 -0.19 9.44
C TYR A 244 10.08 1.04 9.64
N TYR A 245 9.77 2.17 8.99
CA TYR A 245 10.49 3.43 9.15
C TYR A 245 9.77 4.43 10.07
N LYS A 246 8.94 3.92 10.99
CA LYS A 246 8.09 4.74 11.87
C LYS A 246 8.88 5.83 12.60
N GLU A 247 10.04 5.51 13.18
CA GLU A 247 10.86 6.47 13.92
C GLU A 247 11.34 7.63 13.03
N VAL A 248 11.81 7.33 11.82
CA VAL A 248 12.24 8.38 10.86
C VAL A 248 11.04 9.15 10.30
N LEU A 249 9.87 8.49 10.18
CA LEU A 249 8.63 9.15 9.78
C LEU A 249 8.16 10.15 10.86
N GLU A 250 8.25 9.78 12.13
CA GLU A 250 7.97 10.65 13.28
C GLU A 250 8.95 11.84 13.34
N GLU A 251 10.25 11.60 13.09
CA GLU A 251 11.25 12.66 12.97
C GLU A 251 10.94 13.64 11.83
N ALA A 252 10.58 13.12 10.66
CA ALA A 252 10.21 13.94 9.50
C ALA A 252 8.97 14.80 9.78
N ALA A 253 7.95 14.21 10.41
CA ALA A 253 6.72 14.91 10.77
C ALA A 253 6.96 15.99 11.84
N LEU A 254 7.75 15.69 12.86
CA LEU A 254 8.13 16.65 13.91
C LEU A 254 8.85 17.86 13.30
N ALA A 255 9.82 17.62 12.40
CA ALA A 255 10.56 18.69 11.73
C ALA A 255 9.67 19.61 10.86
N LEU A 256 8.51 19.12 10.41
CA LEU A 256 7.54 19.85 9.59
C LEU A 256 6.30 20.30 10.37
N GLN A 257 6.26 20.06 11.68
CA GLN A 257 5.14 20.39 12.58
C GLN A 257 3.80 19.76 12.13
N ILE A 258 3.88 18.48 11.71
CA ILE A 258 2.71 17.70 11.29
C ILE A 258 2.30 16.76 12.42
N GLU A 259 0.99 16.78 12.78
CA GLU A 259 0.44 15.88 13.79
C GLU A 259 0.15 14.50 13.16
N LEU A 260 0.89 13.49 13.61
CA LEU A 260 0.66 12.11 13.19
C LEU A 260 -0.48 11.46 13.99
N GLY A 261 -1.23 10.64 13.31
CA GLY A 261 -2.22 9.73 13.88
C GLY A 261 -1.70 8.30 13.96
N THR A 262 -2.52 7.37 13.50
CA THR A 262 -2.23 5.93 13.50
C THR A 262 -1.24 5.54 12.40
N ILE A 263 -0.28 4.67 12.71
CA ILE A 263 0.64 4.06 11.75
C ILE A 263 0.50 2.54 11.85
N ILE A 264 0.02 1.89 10.79
CA ILE A 264 -0.23 0.45 10.75
C ILE A 264 0.37 -0.21 9.49
N LYS A 265 0.53 -1.52 9.55
CA LYS A 265 1.13 -2.28 8.44
C LYS A 265 0.11 -2.73 7.40
N SER A 266 -1.12 -3.06 7.81
CA SER A 266 -2.16 -3.66 6.97
C SER A 266 -3.53 -3.10 7.35
N PRO A 267 -4.48 -2.93 6.40
CA PRO A 267 -5.77 -2.32 6.68
C PRO A 267 -6.79 -3.27 7.34
N MET A 268 -6.56 -4.57 7.32
CA MET A 268 -7.62 -5.55 7.59
C MET A 268 -8.29 -5.39 8.97
N GLU A 269 -7.50 -5.14 10.03
CA GLU A 269 -8.07 -4.98 11.38
C GLU A 269 -8.97 -3.75 11.46
N GLY A 270 -8.51 -2.60 10.95
CA GLY A 270 -9.32 -1.37 10.92
C GLY A 270 -10.53 -1.48 9.99
N LEU A 271 -10.45 -2.24 8.89
CA LEU A 271 -11.60 -2.51 8.02
C LEU A 271 -12.63 -3.40 8.74
N VAL A 272 -12.19 -4.41 9.50
CA VAL A 272 -13.10 -5.22 10.33
C VAL A 272 -13.83 -4.34 11.34
N GLU A 273 -13.12 -3.43 12.03
CA GLU A 273 -13.72 -2.47 12.95
C GLU A 273 -14.72 -1.55 12.24
N PHE A 274 -14.32 -0.95 11.12
CA PHE A 274 -15.17 -0.05 10.32
C PHE A 274 -16.49 -0.73 9.91
N HIS A 275 -16.43 -1.94 9.36
CA HIS A 275 -17.63 -2.66 8.90
C HIS A 275 -18.43 -3.31 10.04
N SER A 276 -17.91 -3.34 11.26
CA SER A 276 -18.63 -3.85 12.44
C SER A 276 -19.50 -2.80 13.08
N THR A 277 -19.31 -1.53 12.76
CA THR A 277 -20.07 -0.39 13.26
C THR A 277 -21.19 0.05 12.32
N LEU A 278 -21.34 -0.61 11.18
CA LEU A 278 -22.46 -0.49 10.25
C LEU A 278 -23.60 -1.41 10.67
#